data_d46df4ca58da3ceea0b2a74cd1c7adf3
#
_entry.id   d46df4ca58da3ceea0b2a74cd1c7adf3
#
_cell.length_a   1.000
_cell.length_b   1.000
_cell.length_c   1.000
_cell.angle_alpha   90.00
_cell.angle_beta   90.00
_cell.angle_gamma   90.00
#
_symmetry.space_group_name_H-M   'P 1'
#
loop_
_entity.id
_entity.type
_entity.pdbx_description
1 polymer ?
#
loop_
_entity_poly.entity_id
_entity_poly.type
_entity_poly.pdbx_seq_one_letter_code
_entity_poly.pdbx_strand_id
1 'polypeptide(L)'
;MEKSKYFEREINLIQSEDYRMFVKYYLDNYVPEYFWEIGASSSGKYHPQFSQGQGGLVRHTKAVVMFAEELLRMSSYMYMSDEHKDYVIMALYFTILVNMVQEILIRNITKTTQEMR
;
A
#
# COMPACT_ATOMS: atom_id res chain seq x y z
N MET A 1 4.01 -17.87 7.01
CA MET A 1 2.75 -17.62 6.29
C MET A 1 2.97 -16.54 5.25
N GLU A 2 2.56 -16.79 4.02
CA GLU A 2 2.73 -15.83 2.94
C GLU A 2 1.73 -14.70 3.07
N LYS A 3 2.19 -13.54 3.49
CA LYS A 3 1.33 -12.35 3.66
C LYS A 3 0.81 -11.82 2.33
N SER A 4 1.54 -12.04 1.24
CA SER A 4 1.13 -11.59 -0.09
C SER A 4 -0.21 -12.19 -0.53
N LYS A 5 -0.65 -13.28 0.07
CA LYS A 5 -1.95 -13.88 -0.23
C LYS A 5 -3.12 -12.91 0.00
N TYR A 6 -2.97 -11.98 0.94
CA TYR A 6 -4.00 -10.96 1.17
C TYR A 6 -4.20 -10.07 -0.06
N PHE A 7 -3.20 -9.99 -0.94
CA PHE A 7 -3.23 -9.17 -2.15
C PHE A 7 -3.27 -9.99 -3.44
N GLU A 8 -3.59 -11.27 -3.37
CA GLU A 8 -3.53 -12.15 -4.54
C GLU A 8 -4.32 -11.60 -5.74
N ARG A 9 -5.54 -11.15 -5.50
CA ARG A 9 -6.40 -10.59 -6.54
C ARG A 9 -5.77 -9.34 -7.15
N GLU A 10 -5.28 -8.45 -6.32
CA GLU A 10 -4.71 -7.18 -6.76
C GLU A 10 -3.36 -7.36 -7.46
N ILE A 11 -2.54 -8.28 -6.98
CA ILE A 11 -1.26 -8.59 -7.63
C ILE A 11 -1.50 -9.16 -9.03
N ASN A 12 -2.54 -9.96 -9.20
CA ASN A 12 -2.86 -10.54 -10.50
C ASN A 12 -3.29 -9.51 -11.54
N LEU A 13 -3.55 -8.27 -11.16
CA LEU A 13 -3.80 -7.18 -12.09
C LEU A 13 -2.54 -6.69 -12.80
N ILE A 14 -1.37 -7.00 -12.26
CA ILE A 14 -0.07 -6.69 -12.88
C ILE A 14 0.13 -7.65 -14.04
N GLN A 15 0.44 -7.12 -15.22
CA GLN A 15 0.56 -7.92 -16.44
C GLN A 15 1.84 -8.76 -16.47
N SER A 16 2.96 -8.19 -16.02
CA SER A 16 4.25 -8.86 -16.03
C SER A 16 4.36 -9.87 -14.90
N GLU A 17 4.70 -11.12 -15.23
CA GLU A 17 4.93 -12.15 -14.23
C GLU A 17 6.11 -11.79 -13.33
N ASP A 18 7.18 -11.23 -13.89
CA ASP A 18 8.35 -10.81 -13.10
C ASP A 18 7.97 -9.73 -12.09
N TYR A 19 7.13 -8.78 -12.47
CA TYR A 19 6.67 -7.73 -11.58
C TYR A 19 5.74 -8.27 -10.49
N ARG A 20 4.87 -9.23 -10.83
CA ARG A 20 4.03 -9.90 -9.84
C ARG A 20 4.88 -10.62 -8.79
N MET A 21 5.89 -11.33 -9.24
CA MET A 21 6.79 -12.04 -8.34
C MET A 21 7.57 -11.07 -7.45
N PHE A 22 8.00 -9.95 -8.01
CA PHE A 22 8.70 -8.92 -7.26
C PHE A 22 7.82 -8.33 -6.15
N VAL A 23 6.56 -8.01 -6.46
CA VAL A 23 5.63 -7.48 -5.46
C VAL A 23 5.36 -8.50 -4.36
N LYS A 24 5.17 -9.78 -4.72
CA LYS A 24 5.00 -10.86 -3.73
C LYS A 24 6.19 -10.94 -2.79
N TYR A 25 7.38 -10.93 -3.34
CA TYR A 25 8.61 -10.99 -2.55
C TYR A 25 8.73 -9.81 -1.60
N TYR A 26 8.40 -8.62 -2.10
CA TYR A 26 8.41 -7.39 -1.32
C TYR A 26 7.43 -7.49 -0.13
N LEU A 27 6.21 -7.90 -0.40
CA LEU A 27 5.18 -8.01 0.65
C LEU A 27 5.51 -9.07 1.68
N ASP A 28 6.12 -10.19 1.25
CA ASP A 28 6.44 -11.29 2.15
C ASP A 28 7.68 -11.04 3.00
N ASN A 29 8.64 -10.24 2.50
CA ASN A 29 9.96 -10.15 3.12
C ASN A 29 10.35 -8.76 3.62
N TYR A 30 9.80 -7.70 3.05
CA TYR A 30 10.23 -6.33 3.36
C TYR A 30 9.20 -5.50 4.10
N VAL A 31 7.93 -5.87 4.04
CA VAL A 31 6.89 -5.13 4.73
C VAL A 31 6.82 -5.60 6.18
N PRO A 32 6.97 -4.69 7.16
CA PRO A 32 6.94 -5.08 8.57
C PRO A 32 5.60 -5.66 9.00
N GLU A 33 5.65 -6.53 10.02
CA GLU A 33 4.48 -7.20 10.56
C GLU A 33 3.34 -6.24 10.91
N TYR A 34 3.67 -5.09 11.50
CA TYR A 34 2.61 -4.22 11.98
C TYR A 34 1.77 -3.59 10.86
N PHE A 35 2.28 -3.54 9.60
CA PHE A 35 1.49 -3.10 8.46
C PHE A 35 0.16 -3.86 8.37
N TRP A 36 0.21 -5.15 8.66
CA TRP A 36 -0.95 -6.02 8.51
C TRP A 36 -2.00 -5.80 9.60
N GLU A 37 -1.67 -5.06 10.63
CA GLU A 37 -2.49 -4.90 11.83
C GLU A 37 -3.02 -3.48 12.02
N ILE A 38 -2.33 -2.46 11.53
CA ILE A 38 -2.66 -1.07 11.81
C ILE A 38 -3.72 -0.50 10.86
N GLY A 39 -4.31 0.63 11.27
CA GLY A 39 -5.19 1.42 10.40
C GLY A 39 -4.42 2.26 9.40
N ALA A 40 -5.13 2.85 8.43
CA ALA A 40 -4.54 3.67 7.36
C ALA A 40 -3.88 4.95 7.88
N SER A 41 -4.36 5.47 9.02
CA SER A 41 -3.70 6.58 9.71
C SER A 41 -3.86 6.39 11.21
N SER A 42 -2.96 7.00 11.97
CA SER A 42 -2.97 6.90 13.43
C SER A 42 -4.22 7.52 14.05
N SER A 43 -4.79 8.57 13.42
CA SER A 43 -5.98 9.26 13.92
C SER A 43 -7.28 8.78 13.26
N GLY A 44 -7.19 8.15 12.09
CA GLY A 44 -8.34 7.80 11.28
C GLY A 44 -9.09 8.98 10.70
N LYS A 45 -8.63 10.21 10.93
CA LYS A 45 -9.37 11.44 10.67
C LYS A 45 -9.71 11.67 9.19
N TYR A 46 -8.79 11.31 8.28
CA TYR A 46 -8.92 11.61 6.85
C TYR A 46 -9.17 10.37 6.01
N HIS A 47 -9.53 9.25 6.63
CA HIS A 47 -9.75 7.98 5.94
C HIS A 47 -11.15 7.43 6.20
N PRO A 48 -11.73 6.71 5.22
CA PRO A 48 -13.03 6.05 5.43
C PRO A 48 -12.95 5.03 6.56
N GLN A 49 -14.10 4.73 7.15
CA GLN A 49 -14.16 3.80 8.27
C GLN A 49 -13.59 2.42 7.92
N PHE A 50 -13.76 1.96 6.70
CA PHE A 50 -13.26 0.63 6.32
C PHE A 50 -11.73 0.52 6.39
N SER A 51 -11.00 1.63 6.34
CA SER A 51 -9.53 1.66 6.40
C SER A 51 -9.01 1.97 7.81
N GLN A 52 -9.91 2.10 8.80
CA GLN A 52 -9.54 2.32 10.19
C GLN A 52 -9.50 0.99 10.95
N GLY A 53 -8.83 1.01 12.11
CA GLY A 53 -8.73 -0.15 12.98
C GLY A 53 -7.83 -1.27 12.44
N GLN A 54 -7.90 -2.43 13.08
CA GLN A 54 -7.04 -3.57 12.75
C GLN A 54 -7.21 -3.99 11.29
N GLY A 55 -6.09 -4.11 10.57
CA GLY A 55 -6.09 -4.46 9.15
C GLY A 55 -6.56 -3.33 8.23
N GLY A 56 -6.79 -2.14 8.76
CA GLY A 56 -7.27 -1.00 7.98
C GLY A 56 -6.32 -0.56 6.89
N LEU A 57 -5.01 -0.61 7.15
CA LEU A 57 -4.01 -0.22 6.15
C LEU A 57 -3.97 -1.21 4.99
N VAL A 58 -4.12 -2.51 5.26
CA VAL A 58 -4.24 -3.53 4.22
C VAL A 58 -5.47 -3.25 3.35
N ARG A 59 -6.63 -3.02 3.97
CA ARG A 59 -7.87 -2.74 3.24
C ARG A 59 -7.76 -1.45 2.43
N HIS A 60 -7.12 -0.43 3.00
CA HIS A 60 -6.87 0.83 2.28
C HIS A 60 -6.01 0.59 1.04
N THR A 61 -4.92 -0.15 1.18
CA THR A 61 -4.03 -0.44 0.04
C THR A 61 -4.75 -1.23 -1.04
N LYS A 62 -5.55 -2.24 -0.65
CA LYS A 62 -6.35 -3.01 -1.60
C LYS A 62 -7.31 -2.10 -2.37
N ALA A 63 -8.00 -1.21 -1.68
CA ALA A 63 -8.95 -0.29 -2.31
C ALA A 63 -8.25 0.67 -3.27
N VAL A 64 -7.08 1.20 -2.89
CA VAL A 64 -6.31 2.12 -3.73
C VAL A 64 -5.84 1.42 -5.01
N VAL A 65 -5.32 0.19 -4.89
CA VAL A 65 -4.86 -0.58 -6.05
C VAL A 65 -6.03 -0.89 -6.99
N MET A 66 -7.15 -1.33 -6.46
CA MET A 66 -8.34 -1.63 -7.27
C MET A 66 -8.88 -0.39 -7.96
N PHE A 67 -8.91 0.73 -7.27
CA PHE A 67 -9.35 2.00 -7.84
C PHE A 67 -8.43 2.44 -8.98
N ALA A 68 -7.12 2.33 -8.79
CA ALA A 68 -6.14 2.67 -9.83
C ALA A 68 -6.32 1.78 -11.06
N GLU A 69 -6.54 0.48 -10.86
CA GLU A 69 -6.76 -0.46 -11.95
C GLU A 69 -8.01 -0.08 -12.76
N GLU A 70 -9.09 0.30 -12.09
CA GLU A 70 -10.30 0.76 -12.77
C GLU A 70 -10.06 2.05 -13.56
N LEU A 71 -9.32 3.01 -12.99
CA LEU A 71 -8.95 4.23 -13.71
C LEU A 71 -8.14 3.93 -14.96
N LEU A 72 -7.20 3.00 -14.88
CA LEU A 72 -6.33 2.65 -16.01
C LEU A 72 -7.08 1.95 -17.15
N ARG A 73 -8.28 1.45 -16.90
CA ARG A 73 -9.15 0.89 -17.94
C ARG A 73 -9.93 1.95 -18.71
N MET A 74 -9.96 3.18 -18.22
CA MET A 74 -10.71 4.25 -18.89
C MET A 74 -10.07 4.58 -20.24
N SER A 75 -10.91 5.00 -21.19
CA SER A 75 -10.47 5.34 -22.54
C SER A 75 -9.39 6.42 -22.57
N SER A 76 -9.36 7.29 -21.57
CA SER A 76 -8.32 8.34 -21.46
C SER A 76 -6.90 7.75 -21.33
N TYR A 77 -6.78 6.48 -20.88
CA TYR A 77 -5.50 5.82 -20.68
C TYR A 77 -5.25 4.70 -21.69
N MET A 78 -6.05 4.62 -22.75
CA MET A 78 -5.93 3.53 -23.75
C MET A 78 -4.58 3.50 -24.47
N TYR A 79 -3.89 4.62 -24.53
CA TYR A 79 -2.58 4.72 -25.18
C TYR A 79 -1.41 4.40 -24.25
N MET A 80 -1.68 4.22 -22.96
CA MET A 80 -0.64 3.85 -22.00
C MET A 80 -0.28 2.37 -22.21
N SER A 81 1.02 2.07 -22.26
CA SER A 81 1.48 0.69 -22.41
C SER A 81 1.14 -0.14 -21.17
N ASP A 82 1.04 -1.46 -21.35
CA ASP A 82 0.83 -2.39 -20.25
C ASP A 82 1.95 -2.27 -19.19
N GLU A 83 3.18 -2.08 -19.66
CA GLU A 83 4.32 -1.91 -18.75
C GLU A 83 4.17 -0.66 -17.89
N HIS A 84 3.76 0.47 -18.49
CA HIS A 84 3.53 1.69 -17.71
C HIS A 84 2.38 1.54 -16.72
N LYS A 85 1.32 0.83 -17.11
CA LYS A 85 0.22 0.52 -16.18
C LYS A 85 0.71 -0.31 -15.01
N ASP A 86 1.57 -1.29 -15.26
CA ASP A 86 2.18 -2.09 -14.21
C ASP A 86 3.00 -1.22 -13.25
N TYR A 87 3.75 -0.25 -13.78
CA TYR A 87 4.52 0.67 -12.94
C TYR A 87 3.63 1.46 -11.99
N VAL A 88 2.49 1.93 -12.48
CA VAL A 88 1.54 2.66 -11.63
C VAL A 88 1.06 1.78 -10.47
N ILE A 89 0.65 0.55 -10.78
CA ILE A 89 0.15 -0.38 -9.76
C ILE A 89 1.25 -0.73 -8.76
N MET A 90 2.46 -1.03 -9.24
CA MET A 90 3.59 -1.37 -8.37
C MET A 90 3.96 -0.22 -7.44
N ALA A 91 3.91 1.02 -7.94
CA ALA A 91 4.23 2.19 -7.13
C ALA A 91 3.32 2.31 -5.91
N LEU A 92 2.05 1.89 -6.03
CA LEU A 92 1.10 1.94 -4.93
C LEU A 92 1.49 1.00 -3.79
N TYR A 93 2.09 -0.15 -4.10
CA TYR A 93 2.61 -1.05 -3.06
C TYR A 93 3.82 -0.44 -2.36
N PHE A 94 4.67 0.26 -3.11
CA PHE A 94 5.87 0.87 -2.52
C PHE A 94 5.54 2.07 -1.63
N THR A 95 4.38 2.72 -1.82
CA THR A 95 3.96 3.80 -0.93
C THR A 95 3.75 3.32 0.51
N ILE A 96 3.55 2.02 0.72
CA ILE A 96 3.46 1.43 2.05
C ILE A 96 4.69 1.79 2.89
N LEU A 97 5.90 1.58 2.33
CA LEU A 97 7.14 1.91 3.04
C LEU A 97 7.25 3.40 3.35
N VAL A 98 6.87 4.25 2.41
CA VAL A 98 6.92 5.70 2.60
C VAL A 98 6.01 6.10 3.77
N ASN A 99 4.78 5.59 3.79
CA ASN A 99 3.84 5.88 4.85
C ASN A 99 4.35 5.41 6.22
N MET A 100 4.96 4.23 6.27
CA MET A 100 5.51 3.67 7.50
C MET A 100 6.69 4.49 8.02
N VAL A 101 7.58 4.92 7.14
CA VAL A 101 8.72 5.77 7.52
C VAL A 101 8.19 7.09 8.08
N GLN A 102 7.20 7.70 7.44
CA GLN A 102 6.60 8.92 7.93
C GLN A 102 6.01 8.76 9.33
N GLU A 103 5.26 7.68 9.55
CA GLU A 103 4.67 7.40 10.87
C GLU A 103 5.74 7.24 11.95
N ILE A 104 6.80 6.50 11.66
CA ILE A 104 7.91 6.29 12.59
C ILE A 104 8.58 7.62 12.91
N LEU A 105 8.86 8.44 11.90
CA LEU A 105 9.50 9.74 12.09
C LEU A 105 8.64 10.67 12.94
N ILE A 106 7.33 10.73 12.66
CA ILE A 106 6.40 11.57 13.41
C ILE A 106 6.37 11.15 14.89
N ARG A 107 6.27 9.84 15.15
CA ARG A 107 6.27 9.33 16.52
C ARG A 107 7.55 9.67 17.25
N ASN A 108 8.71 9.52 16.60
CA ASN A 108 9.99 9.80 17.20
C ASN A 108 10.16 11.30 17.49
N ILE A 109 9.75 12.16 16.57
CA ILE A 109 9.79 13.61 16.75
C ILE A 109 8.89 14.03 17.92
N THR A 110 7.66 13.51 17.96
CA THR A 110 6.72 13.80 19.03
C THR A 110 7.27 13.39 20.40
N LYS A 111 7.83 12.16 20.47
CA LYS A 111 8.43 11.66 21.71
C LYS A 111 9.58 12.54 22.16
N THR A 112 10.50 12.88 21.27
CA THR A 112 11.64 13.74 21.60
C THR A 112 11.17 15.11 22.11
N THR A 113 10.17 15.70 21.44
CA THR A 113 9.62 16.99 21.86
C THR A 113 9.04 16.91 23.27
N GLN A 114 8.33 15.83 23.59
CA GLN A 114 7.78 15.63 24.94
C GLN A 114 8.87 15.47 26.01
N GLU A 115 9.93 14.74 25.68
CA GLU A 115 11.05 14.52 26.58
C GLU A 115 11.84 15.81 26.87
N MET A 116 11.82 16.75 25.93
CA MET A 116 12.51 18.04 26.09
C MET A 116 11.72 19.05 26.93
N ARG A 117 10.47 18.79 27.22
CA ARG A 117 9.64 19.62 28.06
C ARG A 117 9.73 19.17 29.51
#